data_b4b403baa55b635b65acc7e62bcf5f11
#
_entry.id   b4b403baa55b635b65acc7e62bcf5f11
#
_cell.length_a   1.000
_cell.length_b   1.000
_cell.length_c   1.000
_cell.angle_alpha   90.00
_cell.angle_beta   90.00
_cell.angle_gamma   90.00
#
_symmetry.space_group_name_H-M   'P 1'
#
loop_
_entity.id
_entity.type
_entity.pdbx_description
1 polymer ?
#
loop_
_entity_poly.entity_id
_entity_poly.type
_entity_poly.pdbx_seq_one_letter_code
_entity_poly.pdbx_strand_id
1 'polypeptide(L)'
;MIKTYEIKQFSNPYQKQVIDLVLDIQNNEAKINLPLSEQPDLQNIEEYFINSGGMFWIAVENNSVIGTIGLKKASKEDAVLKNFFVKANYRGNKVGLNLYKTLLSFCKNNNIKHLILDTPIVATKSHEFYLKSGFKIITKNQLPFKYEFPDRNSILMLLNI
;
A
#
# COMPACT_ATOMS: atom_id res chain seq x y z
N MET A 1 -6.94 25.08 -2.40
CA MET A 1 -7.45 24.22 -3.48
C MET A 1 -8.58 23.34 -2.95
N ILE A 2 -9.69 23.27 -3.64
CA ILE A 2 -10.81 22.43 -3.24
C ILE A 2 -10.44 20.97 -3.52
N LYS A 3 -10.62 20.13 -2.50
CA LYS A 3 -10.41 18.70 -2.60
C LYS A 3 -11.55 18.08 -3.42
N THR A 4 -11.23 17.46 -4.57
CA THR A 4 -12.22 16.90 -5.49
C THR A 4 -12.40 15.38 -5.36
N TYR A 5 -11.60 14.74 -4.54
CA TYR A 5 -11.65 13.29 -4.31
C TYR A 5 -12.00 13.01 -2.85
N GLU A 6 -12.45 11.78 -2.59
CA GLU A 6 -12.63 11.30 -1.22
C GLU A 6 -11.85 10.02 -1.01
N ILE A 7 -11.43 9.80 0.23
CA ILE A 7 -10.81 8.54 0.66
C ILE A 7 -11.87 7.71 1.35
N LYS A 8 -12.03 6.47 0.92
CA LYS A 8 -13.02 5.57 1.48
C LYS A 8 -12.48 4.14 1.54
N GLN A 9 -13.13 3.32 2.34
CA GLN A 9 -12.81 1.90 2.40
C GLN A 9 -13.15 1.23 1.08
N PHE A 10 -12.33 0.26 0.69
CA PHE A 10 -12.56 -0.54 -0.51
C PHE A 10 -13.90 -1.29 -0.42
N SER A 11 -14.56 -1.42 -1.57
CA SER A 11 -15.69 -2.31 -1.76
C SER A 11 -15.60 -3.02 -3.12
N ASN A 12 -16.19 -4.18 -3.23
CA ASN A 12 -16.02 -5.05 -4.40
C ASN A 12 -16.32 -4.41 -5.76
N PRO A 13 -17.30 -3.50 -5.92
CA PRO A 13 -17.48 -2.82 -7.20
C PRO A 13 -16.25 -2.11 -7.76
N TYR A 14 -15.30 -1.76 -6.91
CA TYR A 14 -14.07 -1.09 -7.32
C TYR A 14 -12.90 -2.03 -7.62
N GLN A 15 -13.06 -3.35 -7.43
CA GLN A 15 -11.94 -4.29 -7.55
C GLN A 15 -11.26 -4.23 -8.91
N LYS A 16 -12.03 -4.23 -9.99
CA LYS A 16 -11.46 -4.15 -11.33
C LYS A 16 -10.64 -2.86 -11.54
N GLN A 17 -11.17 -1.73 -11.08
CA GLN A 17 -10.45 -0.45 -11.19
C GLN A 17 -9.14 -0.45 -10.39
N VAL A 18 -9.15 -1.03 -9.20
CA VAL A 18 -7.94 -1.15 -8.37
C VAL A 18 -6.91 -2.02 -9.09
N ILE A 19 -7.30 -3.18 -9.59
CA ILE A 19 -6.41 -4.07 -10.33
C ILE A 19 -5.80 -3.35 -11.53
N ASP A 20 -6.63 -2.71 -12.33
CA ASP A 20 -6.17 -2.00 -13.54
C ASP A 20 -5.18 -0.89 -13.19
N LEU A 21 -5.44 -0.11 -12.15
CA LEU A 21 -4.55 0.96 -11.73
C LEU A 21 -3.21 0.43 -11.22
N VAL A 22 -3.22 -0.58 -10.37
CA VAL A 22 -2.01 -1.15 -9.79
C VAL A 22 -1.15 -1.80 -10.86
N LEU A 23 -1.75 -2.61 -11.73
CA LEU A 23 -1.01 -3.28 -12.81
C LEU A 23 -0.42 -2.26 -13.81
N ASP A 24 -1.14 -1.20 -14.11
CA ASP A 24 -0.65 -0.17 -15.01
C ASP A 24 0.60 0.52 -14.44
N ILE A 25 0.55 0.90 -13.16
CA ILE A 25 1.70 1.54 -12.51
C ILE A 25 2.88 0.57 -12.39
N GLN A 26 2.64 -0.66 -11.96
CA GLN A 26 3.70 -1.65 -11.79
C GLN A 26 4.38 -2.02 -13.11
N ASN A 27 3.61 -2.25 -14.17
CA ASN A 27 4.11 -2.88 -15.38
C ASN A 27 4.37 -1.91 -16.53
N ASN A 28 3.53 -0.89 -16.69
CA ASN A 28 3.70 0.09 -17.76
C ASN A 28 4.55 1.28 -17.35
N GLU A 29 4.42 1.74 -16.12
CA GLU A 29 5.15 2.89 -15.60
C GLU A 29 6.48 2.47 -14.96
N ALA A 30 6.46 1.55 -14.00
CA ALA A 30 7.64 1.11 -13.27
C ALA A 30 8.40 -0.05 -13.93
N LYS A 31 7.82 -0.69 -14.93
CA LYS A 31 8.46 -1.79 -15.70
C LYS A 31 8.90 -2.98 -14.83
N ILE A 32 8.11 -3.31 -13.81
CA ILE A 32 8.46 -4.40 -12.86
C ILE A 32 8.14 -5.79 -13.44
N ASN A 33 7.23 -5.87 -14.41
CA ASN A 33 6.79 -7.13 -15.02
C ASN A 33 6.17 -8.10 -13.98
N LEU A 34 5.19 -7.61 -13.23
CA LEU A 34 4.51 -8.39 -12.21
C LEU A 34 3.06 -8.66 -12.63
N PRO A 35 2.77 -9.83 -13.20
CA PRO A 35 1.42 -10.15 -13.67
C PRO A 35 0.46 -10.40 -12.50
N LEU A 36 -0.83 -10.24 -12.76
CA LEU A 36 -1.87 -10.47 -11.74
C LEU A 36 -1.81 -11.87 -11.16
N SER A 37 -1.43 -12.88 -11.97
CA SER A 37 -1.33 -14.27 -11.52
C SER A 37 -0.33 -14.47 -10.36
N GLU A 38 0.63 -13.57 -10.20
CA GLU A 38 1.61 -13.60 -9.10
C GLU A 38 1.20 -12.71 -7.93
N GLN A 39 0.00 -12.13 -7.97
CA GLN A 39 -0.49 -11.21 -6.93
C GLN A 39 -1.83 -11.66 -6.38
N PRO A 40 -1.86 -12.72 -5.56
CA PRO A 40 -3.12 -13.20 -4.97
C PRO A 40 -3.83 -12.16 -4.10
N ASP A 41 -3.09 -11.21 -3.54
CA ASP A 41 -3.66 -10.09 -2.78
C ASP A 41 -4.56 -9.19 -3.63
N LEU A 42 -4.21 -8.94 -4.88
CA LEU A 42 -5.03 -8.16 -5.80
C LEU A 42 -6.21 -8.94 -6.37
N GLN A 43 -6.09 -10.24 -6.46
CA GLN A 43 -7.14 -11.09 -7.03
C GLN A 43 -8.40 -11.14 -6.16
N ASN A 44 -8.24 -10.97 -4.85
CA ASN A 44 -9.37 -10.94 -3.93
C ASN A 44 -9.07 -10.02 -2.75
N ILE A 45 -9.27 -8.72 -2.99
CA ILE A 45 -8.87 -7.67 -2.04
C ILE A 45 -9.66 -7.76 -0.74
N GLU A 46 -10.96 -7.98 -0.82
CA GLU A 46 -11.80 -8.06 0.38
C GLU A 46 -11.36 -9.19 1.31
N GLU A 47 -11.17 -10.38 0.76
CA GLU A 47 -10.76 -11.53 1.56
C GLU A 47 -9.33 -11.40 2.06
N TYR A 48 -8.42 -10.98 1.21
CA TYR A 48 -7.01 -10.91 1.57
C TYR A 48 -6.73 -9.85 2.63
N PHE A 49 -7.31 -8.67 2.50
CA PHE A 49 -7.03 -7.55 3.38
C PHE A 49 -8.08 -7.39 4.48
N ILE A 50 -9.35 -7.26 4.12
CA ILE A 50 -10.40 -6.85 5.04
C ILE A 50 -10.82 -8.00 5.95
N ASN A 51 -11.14 -9.14 5.36
CA ASN A 51 -11.60 -10.31 6.12
C ASN A 51 -10.51 -10.92 7.01
N SER A 52 -9.25 -10.62 6.76
CA SER A 52 -8.14 -11.10 7.57
C SER A 52 -7.73 -10.12 8.68
N GLY A 53 -8.50 -9.07 8.91
CA GLY A 53 -8.30 -8.14 10.02
C GLY A 53 -7.60 -6.84 9.67
N GLY A 54 -7.13 -6.69 8.44
CA GLY A 54 -6.59 -5.44 7.94
C GLY A 54 -7.65 -4.56 7.30
N MET A 55 -7.25 -3.75 6.34
CA MET A 55 -8.13 -2.87 5.61
C MET A 55 -7.50 -2.50 4.25
N PHE A 56 -8.32 -1.97 3.37
CA PHE A 56 -7.86 -1.44 2.08
C PHE A 56 -8.64 -0.16 1.80
N TRP A 57 -7.94 0.91 1.42
CA TRP A 57 -8.57 2.20 1.12
C TRP A 57 -8.29 2.60 -0.31
N ILE A 58 -9.23 3.37 -0.84
CA ILE A 58 -9.14 3.93 -2.18
C ILE A 58 -9.42 5.43 -2.12
N ALA A 59 -8.76 6.17 -3.01
CA ALA A 59 -9.12 7.54 -3.29
C ALA A 59 -9.95 7.54 -4.57
N VAL A 60 -11.10 8.17 -4.54
CA VAL A 60 -12.08 8.13 -5.63
C VAL A 60 -12.46 9.56 -6.03
N GLU A 61 -12.40 9.83 -7.32
CA GLU A 61 -12.90 11.08 -7.91
C GLU A 61 -13.85 10.73 -9.05
N ASN A 62 -15.08 11.23 -9.01
CA ASN A 62 -16.11 10.95 -10.03
C ASN A 62 -16.25 9.46 -10.36
N ASN A 63 -16.35 8.63 -9.34
CA ASN A 63 -16.45 7.16 -9.43
C ASN A 63 -15.23 6.47 -10.03
N SER A 64 -14.11 7.19 -10.20
CA SER A 64 -12.86 6.62 -10.68
C SER A 64 -11.85 6.50 -9.56
N VAL A 65 -11.24 5.32 -9.42
CA VAL A 65 -10.15 5.10 -8.45
C VAL A 65 -8.89 5.79 -8.94
N ILE A 66 -8.36 6.69 -8.13
CA ILE A 66 -7.14 7.45 -8.45
C ILE A 66 -5.97 7.13 -7.54
N GLY A 67 -6.21 6.38 -6.47
CA GLY A 67 -5.15 5.95 -5.56
C GLY A 67 -5.62 4.80 -4.69
N THR A 68 -4.65 4.05 -4.17
CA THR A 68 -4.88 2.85 -3.36
C THR A 68 -3.85 2.75 -2.24
N ILE A 69 -4.25 2.12 -1.12
CA ILE A 69 -3.33 1.68 -0.08
C ILE A 69 -3.96 0.54 0.70
N GLY A 70 -3.17 -0.51 0.97
CA GLY A 70 -3.63 -1.68 1.70
C GLY A 70 -2.84 -1.96 2.96
N LEU A 71 -3.51 -2.53 3.94
CA LEU A 71 -2.92 -2.99 5.19
C LEU A 71 -3.26 -4.45 5.40
N LYS A 72 -2.25 -5.30 5.34
CA LYS A 72 -2.40 -6.73 5.66
C LYS A 72 -1.98 -6.95 7.10
N LYS A 73 -2.92 -7.40 7.93
CA LYS A 73 -2.60 -7.72 9.33
C LYS A 73 -1.83 -9.04 9.39
N ALA A 74 -0.67 -9.04 10.03
CA ALA A 74 0.18 -10.21 10.16
C ALA A 74 0.04 -10.87 11.53
N SER A 75 -0.17 -10.07 12.58
CA SER A 75 -0.39 -10.54 13.94
C SER A 75 -1.17 -9.48 14.72
N LYS A 76 -1.32 -9.67 16.03
CA LYS A 76 -2.03 -8.72 16.89
C LYS A 76 -1.45 -7.31 16.84
N GLU A 77 -0.12 -7.19 16.69
CA GLU A 77 0.58 -5.90 16.71
C GLU A 77 1.35 -5.59 15.44
N ASP A 78 1.33 -6.48 14.45
CA ASP A 78 2.15 -6.40 13.26
C ASP A 78 1.31 -6.34 12.00
N ALA A 79 1.71 -5.49 11.06
CA ALA A 79 1.04 -5.36 9.78
C ALA A 79 2.01 -5.01 8.66
N VAL A 80 1.55 -5.21 7.43
CA VAL A 80 2.31 -4.92 6.21
C VAL A 80 1.54 -3.88 5.40
N LEU A 81 2.21 -2.81 5.01
CA LEU A 81 1.69 -1.83 4.06
C LEU A 81 1.90 -2.37 2.66
N LYS A 82 0.85 -2.44 1.86
CA LYS A 82 0.88 -3.00 0.51
C LYS A 82 0.07 -2.15 -0.46
N ASN A 83 0.42 -2.25 -1.74
CA ASN A 83 -0.36 -1.67 -2.84
C ASN A 83 -0.63 -0.17 -2.66
N PHE A 84 0.40 0.57 -2.33
CA PHE A 84 0.35 2.02 -2.16
C PHE A 84 0.69 2.70 -3.50
N PHE A 85 -0.34 3.15 -4.21
CA PHE A 85 -0.20 3.70 -5.56
C PHE A 85 -1.08 4.93 -5.73
N VAL A 86 -0.61 5.89 -6.49
CA VAL A 86 -1.37 7.08 -6.89
C VAL A 86 -1.21 7.28 -8.39
N LYS A 87 -2.31 7.51 -9.08
CA LYS A 87 -2.33 7.78 -10.51
C LYS A 87 -1.45 8.99 -10.85
N ALA A 88 -0.67 8.89 -11.93
CA ALA A 88 0.40 9.85 -12.22
C ALA A 88 -0.05 11.31 -12.22
N ASN A 89 -1.19 11.60 -12.86
CA ASN A 89 -1.69 12.99 -12.94
C ASN A 89 -2.29 13.52 -11.64
N TYR A 90 -2.39 12.70 -10.61
CA TYR A 90 -2.82 13.11 -9.26
C TYR A 90 -1.68 13.21 -8.26
N ARG A 91 -0.46 12.88 -8.66
CA ARG A 91 0.71 13.00 -7.79
C ARG A 91 1.02 14.47 -7.54
N GLY A 92 1.51 14.79 -6.35
CA GLY A 92 1.75 16.16 -5.93
C GLY A 92 0.54 16.85 -5.33
N ASN A 93 -0.63 16.22 -5.31
CA ASN A 93 -1.88 16.77 -4.77
C ASN A 93 -2.26 16.18 -3.41
N LYS A 94 -1.30 15.62 -2.70
CA LYS A 94 -1.46 15.04 -1.36
C LYS A 94 -2.38 13.82 -1.28
N VAL A 95 -2.75 13.21 -2.40
CA VAL A 95 -3.57 11.98 -2.41
C VAL A 95 -2.84 10.87 -1.64
N GLY A 96 -1.58 10.65 -1.95
CA GLY A 96 -0.76 9.65 -1.26
C GLY A 96 -0.62 9.92 0.22
N LEU A 97 -0.34 11.16 0.59
CA LEU A 97 -0.23 11.54 2.00
C LEU A 97 -1.52 11.28 2.77
N ASN A 98 -2.67 11.62 2.18
CA ASN A 98 -3.97 11.42 2.81
C ASN A 98 -4.33 9.95 2.93
N LEU A 99 -4.02 9.13 1.93
CA LEU A 99 -4.16 7.68 2.01
C LEU A 99 -3.30 7.11 3.14
N TYR A 100 -2.05 7.52 3.20
CA TYR A 100 -1.11 7.06 4.24
C TYR A 100 -1.58 7.45 5.65
N LYS A 101 -2.03 8.69 5.84
CA LYS A 101 -2.56 9.15 7.13
C LYS A 101 -3.77 8.33 7.56
N THR A 102 -4.64 7.95 6.62
CA THR A 102 -5.80 7.11 6.90
C THR A 102 -5.37 5.72 7.39
N LEU A 103 -4.42 5.11 6.70
CA LEU A 103 -3.85 3.82 7.12
C LEU A 103 -3.21 3.92 8.51
N LEU A 104 -2.44 4.97 8.74
CA LEU A 104 -1.73 5.15 10.00
C LEU A 104 -2.71 5.33 11.17
N SER A 105 -3.80 6.06 10.97
CA SER A 105 -4.86 6.20 11.97
C SER A 105 -5.49 4.85 12.31
N PHE A 106 -5.74 4.03 11.31
CA PHE A 106 -6.25 2.67 11.52
C PHE A 106 -5.26 1.85 12.36
N CYS A 107 -3.98 1.93 12.06
CA CYS A 107 -2.94 1.22 12.81
C CYS A 107 -2.97 1.62 14.29
N LYS A 108 -3.02 2.92 14.57
CA LYS A 108 -3.06 3.44 15.94
C LYS A 108 -4.31 3.00 16.68
N ASN A 109 -5.47 3.03 16.00
CA ASN A 109 -6.75 2.64 16.61
C ASN A 109 -6.87 1.13 16.84
N ASN A 110 -6.04 0.33 16.18
CA ASN A 110 -6.07 -1.13 16.27
C ASN A 110 -4.82 -1.72 16.93
N ASN A 111 -4.04 -0.91 17.63
CA ASN A 111 -2.86 -1.32 18.39
C ASN A 111 -1.78 -1.98 17.55
N ILE A 112 -1.67 -1.60 16.27
CA ILE A 112 -0.56 -2.03 15.42
C ILE A 112 0.68 -1.24 15.85
N LYS A 113 1.75 -1.94 16.17
CA LYS A 113 3.00 -1.36 16.66
C LYS A 113 4.13 -1.43 15.65
N HIS A 114 4.09 -2.40 14.76
CA HIS A 114 5.12 -2.60 13.75
C HIS A 114 4.47 -2.63 12.38
N LEU A 115 4.85 -1.68 11.53
CA LEU A 115 4.40 -1.60 10.16
C LEU A 115 5.61 -1.80 9.26
N ILE A 116 5.59 -2.87 8.44
CA ILE A 116 6.66 -3.13 7.49
C ILE A 116 6.17 -2.96 6.06
N LEU A 117 7.11 -2.82 5.16
CA LEU A 117 6.86 -2.86 3.72
C LEU A 117 8.11 -3.36 3.01
N ASP A 118 7.92 -3.88 1.81
CA ASP A 118 8.97 -4.10 0.83
C ASP A 118 8.70 -3.22 -0.38
N THR A 119 9.75 -2.62 -0.90
CA THR A 119 9.64 -1.68 -2.02
C THR A 119 10.78 -1.92 -3.01
N PRO A 120 10.53 -1.86 -4.33
CA PRO A 120 11.60 -2.07 -5.30
C PRO A 120 12.74 -1.06 -5.13
N ILE A 121 13.98 -1.53 -5.31
CA ILE A 121 15.16 -0.67 -5.21
C ILE A 121 15.06 0.54 -6.14
N VAL A 122 14.44 0.37 -7.31
CA VAL A 122 14.32 1.44 -8.32
C VAL A 122 13.29 2.51 -7.94
N ALA A 123 12.43 2.27 -6.96
CA ALA A 123 11.36 3.19 -6.56
C ALA A 123 11.86 4.29 -5.63
N THR A 124 12.82 5.09 -6.07
CA THR A 124 13.54 6.06 -5.23
C THR A 124 12.65 7.14 -4.61
N LYS A 125 11.61 7.60 -5.33
CA LYS A 125 10.66 8.58 -4.80
C LYS A 125 9.83 8.01 -3.66
N SER A 126 9.46 6.73 -3.77
CA SER A 126 8.76 6.02 -2.69
C SER A 126 9.64 5.91 -1.46
N HIS A 127 10.93 5.61 -1.63
CA HIS A 127 11.89 5.54 -0.53
C HIS A 127 11.97 6.87 0.22
N GLU A 128 12.05 7.99 -0.50
CA GLU A 128 12.07 9.31 0.13
C GLU A 128 10.83 9.56 0.98
N PHE A 129 9.65 9.22 0.46
CA PHE A 129 8.39 9.36 1.19
C PHE A 129 8.42 8.56 2.48
N TYR A 130 8.82 7.29 2.42
CA TYR A 130 8.85 6.41 3.59
C TYR A 130 9.86 6.87 4.62
N LEU A 131 11.07 7.25 4.20
CA LEU A 131 12.10 7.76 5.11
C LEU A 131 11.65 9.03 5.82
N LYS A 132 11.02 9.96 5.09
CA LYS A 132 10.45 11.18 5.68
C LYS A 132 9.31 10.88 6.66
N SER A 133 8.61 9.77 6.45
CA SER A 133 7.51 9.36 7.32
C SER A 133 7.99 8.63 8.58
N GLY A 134 9.30 8.41 8.73
CA GLY A 134 9.87 7.77 9.91
C GLY A 134 10.22 6.30 9.73
N PHE A 135 10.00 5.72 8.57
CA PHE A 135 10.45 4.36 8.29
C PHE A 135 11.98 4.31 8.26
N LYS A 136 12.53 3.18 8.67
CA LYS A 136 13.96 2.89 8.54
C LYS A 136 14.17 1.64 7.71
N ILE A 137 15.26 1.60 6.97
CA ILE A 137 15.66 0.42 6.19
C ILE A 137 16.14 -0.65 7.16
N ILE A 138 15.65 -1.87 6.97
CA ILE A 138 16.03 -3.03 7.78
C ILE A 138 16.51 -4.17 6.90
N THR A 139 17.23 -5.11 7.51
CA THR A 139 17.57 -6.38 6.88
C THR A 139 16.49 -7.41 7.17
N LYS A 140 16.51 -8.52 6.42
CA LYS A 140 15.57 -9.62 6.62
C LYS A 140 15.60 -10.17 8.04
N ASN A 141 16.79 -10.18 8.67
CA ASN A 141 16.97 -10.66 10.03
C ASN A 141 16.35 -9.73 11.09
N GLN A 142 16.03 -8.50 10.73
CA GLN A 142 15.45 -7.52 11.63
C GLN A 142 13.93 -7.44 11.56
N LEU A 143 13.29 -8.28 10.72
CA LEU A 143 11.83 -8.34 10.64
C LEU A 143 11.25 -8.75 12.00
N PRO A 144 10.22 -8.04 12.48
CA PRO A 144 9.59 -8.36 13.77
C PRO A 144 8.74 -9.63 13.71
N PHE A 145 8.45 -10.15 12.53
CA PHE A 145 7.67 -11.37 12.32
C PHE A 145 8.10 -12.01 10.99
N LYS A 146 7.70 -13.27 10.79
CA LYS A 146 8.01 -13.96 9.54
C LYS A 146 7.19 -13.39 8.40
N TYR A 147 7.86 -12.78 7.43
CA TYR A 147 7.24 -12.19 6.24
C TYR A 147 7.92 -12.73 4.99
N GLU A 148 7.15 -13.39 4.13
CA GLU A 148 7.59 -13.84 2.84
C GLU A 148 7.20 -12.82 1.78
N PHE A 149 8.16 -12.35 1.01
CA PHE A 149 7.95 -11.39 -0.05
C PHE A 149 8.72 -11.85 -1.30
N PRO A 150 8.24 -11.46 -2.50
CA PRO A 150 9.00 -11.78 -3.72
C PRO A 150 10.35 -11.06 -3.65
N ASP A 151 11.43 -11.83 -3.65
CA ASP A 151 12.79 -11.26 -3.65
C ASP A 151 13.12 -10.77 -5.06
N ARG A 152 12.66 -9.57 -5.37
CA ARG A 152 12.83 -8.91 -6.67
C ARG A 152 13.64 -7.62 -6.53
N ASN A 153 14.80 -7.70 -5.88
CA ASN A 153 15.61 -6.53 -5.59
C ASN A 153 14.79 -5.49 -4.82
N SER A 154 14.22 -5.93 -3.71
CA SER A 154 13.42 -5.09 -2.82
C SER A 154 14.20 -4.64 -1.60
N ILE A 155 13.81 -3.47 -1.08
CA ILE A 155 14.29 -2.96 0.20
C ILE A 155 13.17 -3.17 1.22
N LEU A 156 13.53 -3.66 2.40
CA LEU A 156 12.61 -3.78 3.54
C LEU A 156 12.70 -2.53 4.41
N MET A 157 11.55 -2.04 4.84
CA MET A 157 11.45 -0.89 5.75
C MET A 157 10.50 -1.19 6.90
N LEU A 158 10.79 -0.58 8.05
CA LEU A 158 10.01 -0.74 9.28
C LEU A 158 9.69 0.62 9.88
N LEU A 159 8.45 0.78 10.30
CA LEU A 159 8.00 1.90 11.13
C LEU A 159 7.51 1.34 12.48
N ASN A 160 8.07 1.86 13.57
CA ASN A 160 7.55 1.60 14.91
C ASN A 160 6.51 2.68 15.23
N ILE A 161 5.31 2.25 15.51
CA ILE A 161 4.18 3.15 15.78
C ILE A 161 4.00 3.38 17.29
#